data_0b75f39803b60fe5214fb34b22016e67
#
_entry.id   0b75f39803b60fe5214fb34b22016e67
#
_cell.length_a   1.000
_cell.length_b   1.000
_cell.length_c   1.000
_cell.angle_alpha   90.00
_cell.angle_beta   90.00
_cell.angle_gamma   90.00
#
_symmetry.space_group_name_H-M   'P 1'
#
loop_
_entity.id
_entity.type
_entity.pdbx_description
1 polymer ?
#
loop_
_entity_poly.entity_id
_entity_poly.type
_entity_poly.pdbx_seq_one_letter_code
_entity_poly.pdbx_strand_id
1 'polypeptide(L)'
;MKRKSIIYLGVALISFVLLNGNVRAEENIQLTDTDIESIGDNDAVKSEMHFGWLLVDSKWYYFEEPNMEHPGEMVKDCVMTIGDGTYFFNSNGCMLTGWIRKPEGWYYADESGRMVKGWKYINGAYYYFDAANEEHPGLMLCDGKYEIEGDTYFFEGGGCMLRGWIREPEGWYYADDSGRMAKGWRYINGAYYYLNGENAEYPGLMLCNGRYDIDGDSYFFEGGGCMLTGWQRKPEGWYYADASGRIAKGWRY
;
A
#
# COMPACT_ATOMS: atom_id res chain seq x y z
N MET A 1 18.10 54.50 19.35
CA MET A 1 17.46 53.39 20.09
C MET A 1 16.71 52.49 19.10
N LYS A 2 17.30 51.34 18.72
CA LYS A 2 16.70 50.36 17.84
C LYS A 2 16.11 49.26 18.75
N ARG A 3 14.79 49.09 18.77
CA ARG A 3 14.12 47.97 19.42
C ARG A 3 14.39 46.70 18.61
N LYS A 4 15.10 45.72 19.20
CA LYS A 4 15.19 44.36 18.69
C LYS A 4 13.95 43.61 19.14
N SER A 5 13.12 43.16 18.22
CA SER A 5 12.06 42.20 18.48
C SER A 5 12.69 40.84 18.71
N ILE A 6 12.53 40.31 19.89
CA ILE A 6 12.89 38.93 20.24
C ILE A 6 11.64 38.09 20.00
N ILE A 7 11.74 37.18 19.03
CA ILE A 7 10.71 36.17 18.79
C ILE A 7 11.03 35.01 19.75
N TYR A 8 10.18 34.79 20.73
CA TYR A 8 10.25 33.61 21.61
C TYR A 8 9.66 32.42 20.86
N LEU A 9 10.52 31.47 20.44
CA LEU A 9 10.10 30.08 20.23
C LEU A 9 10.19 29.39 21.59
N GLY A 10 9.06 29.02 22.16
CA GLY A 10 9.02 28.21 23.36
C GLY A 10 9.55 26.80 23.06
N VAL A 11 10.79 26.54 23.42
CA VAL A 11 11.36 25.19 23.47
C VAL A 11 11.28 24.76 24.94
N ALA A 12 10.47 23.76 25.25
CA ALA A 12 10.50 23.09 26.55
C ALA A 12 11.82 22.31 26.64
N LEU A 13 12.70 22.74 27.53
CA LEU A 13 13.95 22.04 27.87
C LEU A 13 13.59 20.80 28.70
N ILE A 14 13.81 19.62 28.18
CA ILE A 14 13.76 18.36 28.91
C ILE A 14 15.20 17.88 29.13
N SER A 15 15.66 17.89 30.38
CA SER A 15 16.98 17.35 30.76
C SER A 15 16.85 15.83 30.95
N PHE A 16 17.69 15.07 30.26
CA PHE A 16 17.82 13.62 30.46
C PHE A 16 19.08 13.30 31.25
N VAL A 17 18.94 12.51 32.30
CA VAL A 17 20.05 11.90 33.02
C VAL A 17 20.14 10.43 32.65
N LEU A 18 21.23 10.02 32.04
CA LEU A 18 21.56 8.63 31.75
C LEU A 18 22.14 7.97 33.02
N LEU A 19 21.38 7.07 33.64
CA LEU A 19 21.87 6.13 34.64
C LEU A 19 21.53 4.70 34.20
N ASN A 20 22.57 3.91 33.91
CA ASN A 20 22.49 2.46 33.72
C ASN A 20 21.58 1.95 32.59
N GLY A 21 21.65 2.51 31.39
CA GLY A 21 21.10 1.85 30.17
C GLY A 21 19.58 1.83 30.06
N ASN A 22 18.83 2.49 30.94
CA ASN A 22 17.37 2.64 30.83
C ASN A 22 17.00 4.13 30.87
N VAL A 23 16.31 4.58 29.84
CA VAL A 23 15.74 5.94 29.77
C VAL A 23 14.52 5.98 30.69
N ARG A 24 14.55 6.72 31.76
CA ARG A 24 13.38 7.13 32.55
C ARG A 24 13.19 8.63 32.33
N ALA A 25 11.99 9.01 31.89
CA ALA A 25 11.54 10.39 31.91
C ALA A 25 11.24 10.78 33.36
N GLU A 26 11.97 11.76 33.91
CA GLU A 26 11.60 12.37 35.17
C GLU A 26 10.95 13.74 34.93
N GLU A 27 9.79 13.88 35.55
CA GLU A 27 8.86 14.98 35.81
C GLU A 27 9.05 16.34 35.12
N ASN A 28 7.93 16.81 34.53
CA ASN A 28 7.69 18.18 34.08
C ASN A 28 8.14 19.22 35.11
N ILE A 29 9.24 19.90 34.88
CA ILE A 29 9.54 21.16 35.53
C ILE A 29 8.89 22.27 34.71
N GLN A 30 7.73 22.75 35.10
CA GLN A 30 7.21 24.02 34.62
C GLN A 30 8.02 25.13 35.29
N LEU A 31 8.91 25.79 34.52
CA LEU A 31 9.52 27.06 34.96
C LEU A 31 8.44 28.14 34.94
N THR A 32 8.19 28.77 36.08
CA THR A 32 7.29 29.92 36.16
C THR A 32 8.07 31.20 35.80
N ASP A 33 7.35 32.26 35.37
CA ASP A 33 7.93 33.55 35.00
C ASP A 33 8.81 34.21 36.11
N THR A 34 8.71 33.72 37.33
CA THR A 34 9.52 34.16 38.47
C THR A 34 10.91 33.53 38.53
N ASP A 35 11.15 32.42 37.85
CA ASP A 35 12.46 31.72 37.87
C ASP A 35 13.47 32.36 36.92
N ILE A 36 13.03 33.27 36.04
CA ILE A 36 13.83 33.91 34.99
C ILE A 36 14.58 35.16 35.51
N GLU A 37 14.13 35.79 36.61
CA GLU A 37 14.75 37.02 37.13
C GLU A 37 16.02 36.82 37.99
N SER A 38 16.38 35.57 38.32
CA SER A 38 17.51 35.28 39.21
C SER A 38 18.78 34.76 38.52
N ILE A 39 18.81 34.66 37.18
CA ILE A 39 20.01 34.21 36.44
C ILE A 39 20.85 35.42 36.15
N GLY A 40 21.95 35.58 36.87
CA GLY A 40 22.95 36.62 36.64
C GLY A 40 23.67 36.46 35.30
N ASP A 41 24.13 37.61 34.77
CA ASP A 41 24.67 37.84 33.40
C ASP A 41 25.86 36.99 32.96
N ASN A 42 26.22 35.89 33.62
CA ASN A 42 27.44 35.13 33.34
C ASN A 42 27.28 33.62 33.08
N ASP A 43 26.07 33.09 33.10
CA ASP A 43 25.88 31.70 32.65
C ASP A 43 25.19 31.71 31.32
N ALA A 44 26.03 31.64 30.24
CA ALA A 44 25.56 31.27 28.92
C ALA A 44 24.92 29.90 29.04
N VAL A 45 23.58 29.84 29.02
CA VAL A 45 22.82 28.60 28.87
C VAL A 45 23.30 27.98 27.57
N LYS A 46 24.21 27.01 27.67
CA LYS A 46 24.53 26.13 26.55
C LYS A 46 23.22 25.38 26.27
N SER A 47 22.47 25.84 25.27
CA SER A 47 21.41 25.02 24.70
C SER A 47 22.12 23.80 24.12
N GLU A 48 22.03 22.65 24.81
CA GLU A 48 22.54 21.40 24.27
C GLU A 48 21.77 21.10 23.01
N MET A 49 22.46 21.05 21.88
CA MET A 49 21.85 20.63 20.63
C MET A 49 21.41 19.17 20.77
N HIS A 50 20.15 18.91 20.49
CA HIS A 50 19.62 17.55 20.45
C HIS A 50 19.90 16.95 19.07
N PHE A 51 20.24 15.67 19.03
CA PHE A 51 20.43 14.89 17.82
C PHE A 51 19.61 13.62 17.87
N GLY A 52 19.15 13.15 16.71
CA GLY A 52 18.39 11.92 16.59
C GLY A 52 16.93 12.04 17.04
N TRP A 53 16.38 10.92 17.46
CA TRP A 53 14.95 10.79 17.80
C TRP A 53 14.62 11.40 19.17
N LEU A 54 13.52 12.15 19.22
CA LEU A 54 12.98 12.73 20.45
C LEU A 54 11.48 12.47 20.55
N LEU A 55 11.02 11.95 21.70
CA LEU A 55 9.60 11.76 22.03
C LEU A 55 9.14 12.87 22.96
N VAL A 56 8.17 13.68 22.50
CA VAL A 56 7.55 14.75 23.31
C VAL A 56 6.04 14.64 23.16
N ASP A 57 5.31 14.59 24.26
CA ASP A 57 3.85 14.51 24.29
C ASP A 57 3.27 13.42 23.36
N SER A 58 3.86 12.23 23.42
CA SER A 58 3.52 11.06 22.58
C SER A 58 3.69 11.28 21.07
N LYS A 59 4.48 12.28 20.67
CA LYS A 59 4.84 12.56 19.27
C LYS A 59 6.33 12.42 19.10
N TRP A 60 6.72 11.74 18.01
CA TRP A 60 8.11 11.59 17.65
C TRP A 60 8.57 12.72 16.73
N TYR A 61 9.79 13.22 17.02
CA TYR A 61 10.53 14.21 16.25
C TYR A 61 11.92 13.68 15.95
N TYR A 62 12.55 14.17 14.89
CA TYR A 62 13.93 13.84 14.58
C TYR A 62 14.74 15.10 14.35
N PHE A 63 15.93 15.14 14.91
CA PHE A 63 16.90 16.22 14.77
C PHE A 63 18.12 15.68 14.02
N GLU A 64 18.61 16.44 13.05
CA GLU A 64 19.72 16.00 12.22
C GLU A 64 20.96 15.67 13.05
N GLU A 65 21.61 14.55 12.69
CA GLU A 65 22.82 14.06 13.34
C GLU A 65 24.01 14.98 13.05
N PRO A 66 25.12 14.93 13.85
CA PRO A 66 26.28 15.81 13.70
C PRO A 66 26.97 15.76 12.33
N ASN A 67 26.77 14.66 11.58
CA ASN A 67 27.37 14.44 10.26
C ASN A 67 26.40 14.74 9.09
N MET A 68 25.24 15.30 9.38
CA MET A 68 24.25 15.71 8.38
C MET A 68 24.42 17.18 7.99
N GLU A 69 23.61 17.67 7.06
CA GLU A 69 23.76 19.00 6.45
C GLU A 69 23.50 20.14 7.45
N HIS A 70 22.51 19.96 8.33
CA HIS A 70 22.10 20.96 9.34
C HIS A 70 22.04 20.33 10.74
N PRO A 71 23.19 20.03 11.36
CA PRO A 71 23.25 19.32 12.63
C PRO A 71 22.41 19.97 13.72
N GLY A 72 21.52 19.18 14.37
CA GLY A 72 20.65 19.65 15.43
C GLY A 72 19.41 20.42 14.95
N GLU A 73 19.20 20.56 13.63
CA GLU A 73 17.97 21.12 13.10
C GLU A 73 16.84 20.07 13.11
N MET A 74 15.64 20.49 13.50
CA MET A 74 14.45 19.62 13.51
C MET A 74 13.97 19.35 12.09
N VAL A 75 13.89 18.07 11.73
CA VAL A 75 13.36 17.61 10.44
C VAL A 75 11.86 17.86 10.37
N LYS A 76 11.40 18.52 9.30
CA LYS A 76 9.98 18.88 9.10
C LYS A 76 9.61 18.95 7.63
N ASP A 77 8.31 18.74 7.34
CA ASP A 77 7.69 18.87 6.01
C ASP A 77 8.41 18.10 4.90
N CYS A 78 8.93 16.93 5.22
CA CYS A 78 9.71 16.12 4.28
C CYS A 78 9.51 14.62 4.48
N VAL A 79 10.10 13.87 3.58
CA VAL A 79 10.32 12.41 3.69
C VAL A 79 11.82 12.21 3.86
N MET A 80 12.22 11.45 4.88
CA MET A 80 13.62 11.26 5.22
C MET A 80 13.94 9.79 5.49
N THR A 81 15.07 9.33 4.95
CA THR A 81 15.60 8.00 5.30
C THR A 81 16.55 8.14 6.48
N ILE A 82 16.24 7.39 7.56
CA ILE A 82 17.00 7.38 8.80
C ILE A 82 17.34 5.92 9.12
N GLY A 83 18.61 5.58 9.08
CA GLY A 83 19.04 4.19 9.17
C GLY A 83 18.51 3.37 7.98
N ASP A 84 17.78 2.31 8.28
CA ASP A 84 17.14 1.42 7.29
C ASP A 84 15.67 1.76 7.01
N GLY A 85 15.10 2.79 7.68
CA GLY A 85 13.71 3.22 7.57
C GLY A 85 13.54 4.54 6.84
N THR A 86 12.40 4.70 6.15
CA THR A 86 11.96 5.97 5.57
C THR A 86 10.76 6.47 6.37
N TYR A 87 10.76 7.75 6.73
CA TYR A 87 9.80 8.37 7.62
C TYR A 87 9.24 9.65 7.00
N PHE A 88 7.99 9.97 7.35
CA PHE A 88 7.31 11.19 6.94
C PHE A 88 7.20 12.14 8.13
N PHE A 89 7.56 13.41 7.93
CA PHE A 89 7.41 14.47 8.92
C PHE A 89 6.47 15.54 8.40
N ASN A 90 5.57 16.01 9.27
CA ASN A 90 4.68 17.13 8.92
C ASN A 90 5.38 18.49 9.11
N SER A 91 4.67 19.58 8.80
CA SER A 91 5.20 20.95 8.92
C SER A 91 5.56 21.36 10.36
N ASN A 92 5.05 20.67 11.37
CA ASN A 92 5.39 20.88 12.77
C ASN A 92 6.53 19.96 13.24
N GLY A 93 7.15 19.16 12.34
CA GLY A 93 8.21 18.21 12.64
C GLY A 93 7.74 16.91 13.28
N CYS A 94 6.43 16.68 13.42
CA CYS A 94 5.94 15.43 13.97
C CYS A 94 6.05 14.30 12.93
N MET A 95 6.63 13.17 13.33
CA MET A 95 6.61 11.94 12.56
C MET A 95 5.17 11.48 12.34
N LEU A 96 4.82 11.10 11.11
CA LEU A 96 3.51 10.62 10.74
C LEU A 96 3.42 9.09 10.82
N THR A 97 2.23 8.58 11.14
CA THR A 97 1.86 7.16 11.12
C THR A 97 0.51 6.99 10.40
N GLY A 98 0.20 5.76 9.95
CA GLY A 98 -1.04 5.49 9.25
C GLY A 98 -1.03 5.98 7.80
N TRP A 99 -2.20 6.33 7.28
CA TRP A 99 -2.39 6.79 5.93
C TRP A 99 -1.86 8.21 5.71
N ILE A 100 -1.03 8.38 4.68
CA ILE A 100 -0.38 9.65 4.35
C ILE A 100 -0.69 10.01 2.90
N ARG A 101 -1.35 11.14 2.70
CA ARG A 101 -1.67 11.67 1.37
C ARG A 101 -0.59 12.64 0.90
N LYS A 102 -0.04 12.39 -0.29
CA LYS A 102 0.85 13.30 -1.03
C LYS A 102 0.21 13.65 -2.38
N PRO A 103 0.70 14.65 -3.11
CA PRO A 103 0.16 15.00 -4.43
C PRO A 103 0.11 13.85 -5.42
N GLU A 104 1.12 13.00 -5.44
CA GLU A 104 1.28 11.83 -6.29
C GLU A 104 0.39 10.64 -5.90
N GLY A 105 -0.05 10.54 -4.63
CA GLY A 105 -0.92 9.46 -4.18
C GLY A 105 -0.86 9.18 -2.69
N TRP A 106 -1.16 7.93 -2.31
CA TRP A 106 -1.20 7.47 -0.93
C TRP A 106 0.01 6.64 -0.55
N TYR A 107 0.46 6.83 0.67
CA TYR A 107 1.46 6.05 1.36
C TYR A 107 0.90 5.56 2.69
N TYR A 108 1.58 4.62 3.29
CA TYR A 108 1.26 4.15 4.64
C TYR A 108 2.54 4.04 5.48
N ALA A 109 2.52 4.62 6.67
CA ALA A 109 3.55 4.40 7.67
C ALA A 109 3.00 3.52 8.79
N ASP A 110 3.77 2.54 9.21
CA ASP A 110 3.38 1.65 10.31
C ASP A 110 3.38 2.39 11.68
N GLU A 111 3.08 1.66 12.74
CA GLU A 111 3.02 2.22 14.10
C GLU A 111 4.37 2.78 14.59
N SER A 112 5.49 2.31 14.01
CA SER A 112 6.83 2.83 14.27
C SER A 112 7.18 4.06 13.41
N GLY A 113 6.27 4.50 12.53
CA GLY A 113 6.47 5.58 11.56
C GLY A 113 7.19 5.17 10.28
N ARG A 114 7.60 3.91 10.14
CA ARG A 114 8.30 3.44 8.93
C ARG A 114 7.35 3.34 7.75
N MET A 115 7.75 3.90 6.61
CA MET A 115 7.07 3.74 5.35
C MET A 115 6.96 2.26 4.99
N VAL A 116 5.74 1.80 4.76
CA VAL A 116 5.46 0.43 4.33
C VAL A 116 5.78 0.29 2.84
N LYS A 117 6.39 -0.84 2.48
CA LYS A 117 6.65 -1.27 1.11
C LYS A 117 6.18 -2.72 0.95
N GLY A 118 5.66 -3.07 -0.24
CA GLY A 118 5.09 -4.37 -0.51
C GLY A 118 3.67 -4.54 0.04
N TRP A 119 3.28 -5.78 0.28
CA TRP A 119 1.94 -6.13 0.75
C TRP A 119 1.68 -5.72 2.20
N LYS A 120 0.51 -5.13 2.44
CA LYS A 120 0.03 -4.79 3.79
C LYS A 120 -1.46 -5.06 3.92
N TYR A 121 -1.83 -5.74 5.01
CA TYR A 121 -3.23 -5.91 5.41
C TYR A 121 -3.62 -4.79 6.37
N ILE A 122 -4.65 -4.01 6.01
CA ILE A 122 -5.10 -2.85 6.78
C ILE A 122 -6.63 -2.89 6.81
N ASN A 123 -7.21 -2.92 8.01
CA ASN A 123 -8.67 -2.81 8.23
C ASN A 123 -9.53 -3.74 7.35
N GLY A 124 -9.11 -4.99 7.15
CA GLY A 124 -9.90 -5.99 6.41
C GLY A 124 -9.57 -6.11 4.91
N ALA A 125 -8.68 -5.29 4.36
CA ALA A 125 -8.28 -5.30 2.97
C ALA A 125 -6.76 -5.42 2.80
N TYR A 126 -6.31 -5.98 1.68
CA TYR A 126 -4.92 -5.97 1.27
C TYR A 126 -4.65 -4.78 0.35
N TYR A 127 -3.50 -4.17 0.55
CA TYR A 127 -2.92 -3.08 -0.23
C TYR A 127 -1.52 -3.44 -0.66
N TYR A 128 -1.06 -2.86 -1.75
CA TYR A 128 0.33 -2.98 -2.17
C TYR A 128 0.98 -1.61 -2.32
N PHE A 129 2.14 -1.46 -1.68
CA PHE A 129 2.95 -0.24 -1.70
C PHE A 129 4.20 -0.50 -2.54
N ASP A 130 4.28 0.11 -3.71
CA ASP A 130 5.27 -0.25 -4.73
C ASP A 130 6.68 0.20 -4.35
N ALA A 131 7.50 -0.77 -3.93
CA ALA A 131 8.90 -0.53 -3.60
C ALA A 131 9.78 -0.29 -4.84
N ALA A 132 9.34 -0.78 -6.01
CA ALA A 132 10.08 -0.71 -7.26
C ALA A 132 9.81 0.58 -8.05
N ASN A 133 8.83 1.39 -7.61
CA ASN A 133 8.60 2.70 -8.20
C ASN A 133 9.83 3.60 -7.93
N GLU A 134 10.56 3.95 -8.97
CA GLU A 134 11.82 4.70 -8.85
C GLU A 134 11.59 6.16 -8.43
N GLU A 135 10.50 6.77 -8.88
CA GLU A 135 10.18 8.17 -8.59
C GLU A 135 9.52 8.32 -7.22
N HIS A 136 8.62 7.40 -6.90
CA HIS A 136 7.80 7.43 -5.68
C HIS A 136 7.81 6.07 -4.96
N PRO A 137 8.96 5.64 -4.38
CA PRO A 137 9.04 4.36 -3.68
C PRO A 137 8.04 4.25 -2.53
N GLY A 138 7.24 3.17 -2.51
CA GLY A 138 6.20 2.97 -1.50
C GLY A 138 4.87 3.65 -1.82
N LEU A 139 4.68 4.16 -3.04
CA LEU A 139 3.38 4.64 -3.52
C LEU A 139 2.39 3.48 -3.60
N MET A 140 1.18 3.67 -3.08
CA MET A 140 0.12 2.67 -3.12
C MET A 140 -0.39 2.44 -4.54
N LEU A 141 -0.48 1.18 -4.97
CA LEU A 141 -1.15 0.83 -6.23
C LEU A 141 -2.67 0.96 -6.08
N CYS A 142 -3.32 1.51 -7.08
CA CYS A 142 -4.77 1.67 -7.12
C CYS A 142 -5.27 1.74 -8.57
N ASP A 143 -6.59 1.51 -8.75
CA ASP A 143 -7.31 1.70 -10.01
C ASP A 143 -6.64 1.03 -11.21
N GLY A 144 -6.45 -0.30 -11.14
CA GLY A 144 -5.84 -1.00 -12.25
C GLY A 144 -5.41 -2.43 -12.00
N LYS A 145 -4.75 -2.95 -13.01
CA LYS A 145 -4.20 -4.29 -13.08
C LYS A 145 -2.67 -4.20 -13.09
N TYR A 146 -2.02 -4.91 -12.16
CA TYR A 146 -0.57 -4.85 -11.96
C TYR A 146 0.05 -6.23 -11.84
N GLU A 147 1.26 -6.37 -12.37
CA GLU A 147 2.09 -7.55 -12.20
C GLU A 147 2.97 -7.39 -10.96
N ILE A 148 2.84 -8.31 -10.00
CA ILE A 148 3.60 -8.31 -8.76
C ILE A 148 4.17 -9.70 -8.56
N GLU A 149 5.48 -9.82 -8.53
CA GLU A 149 6.21 -11.09 -8.32
C GLU A 149 5.80 -12.21 -9.31
N GLY A 150 5.41 -11.84 -10.55
CA GLY A 150 5.03 -12.77 -11.61
C GLY A 150 3.56 -13.18 -11.63
N ASP A 151 2.76 -12.71 -10.67
CA ASP A 151 1.30 -12.86 -10.65
C ASP A 151 0.61 -11.52 -10.95
N THR A 152 -0.57 -11.58 -11.53
CA THR A 152 -1.39 -10.39 -11.84
C THR A 152 -2.43 -10.17 -10.76
N TYR A 153 -2.56 -8.93 -10.29
CA TYR A 153 -3.52 -8.50 -9.28
C TYR A 153 -4.32 -7.29 -9.79
N PHE A 154 -5.53 -7.14 -9.26
CA PHE A 154 -6.41 -6.01 -9.55
C PHE A 154 -6.63 -5.20 -8.26
N PHE A 155 -6.58 -3.87 -8.38
CA PHE A 155 -6.85 -2.96 -7.28
C PHE A 155 -7.97 -1.99 -7.68
N GLU A 156 -8.89 -1.73 -6.76
CA GLU A 156 -9.90 -0.68 -6.96
C GLU A 156 -9.33 0.73 -6.78
N GLY A 157 -10.10 1.77 -7.09
CA GLY A 157 -9.67 3.16 -6.96
C GLY A 157 -9.24 3.58 -5.54
N GLY A 158 -9.73 2.89 -4.52
CA GLY A 158 -9.29 3.05 -3.13
C GLY A 158 -8.01 2.29 -2.76
N GLY A 159 -7.44 1.51 -3.70
CA GLY A 159 -6.23 0.72 -3.50
C GLY A 159 -6.46 -0.64 -2.84
N CYS A 160 -7.72 -1.04 -2.57
CA CYS A 160 -7.99 -2.38 -2.07
C CYS A 160 -7.80 -3.43 -3.16
N MET A 161 -7.07 -4.50 -2.86
CA MET A 161 -6.92 -5.65 -3.74
C MET A 161 -8.28 -6.34 -3.96
N LEU A 162 -8.64 -6.56 -5.22
CA LEU A 162 -9.88 -7.20 -5.62
C LEU A 162 -9.77 -8.74 -5.62
N ARG A 163 -10.92 -9.40 -5.41
CA ARG A 163 -11.09 -10.85 -5.46
C ARG A 163 -12.43 -11.20 -6.11
N GLY A 164 -12.56 -12.44 -6.59
CA GLY A 164 -13.77 -12.89 -7.27
C GLY A 164 -13.87 -12.34 -8.68
N TRP A 165 -15.09 -12.12 -9.14
CA TRP A 165 -15.35 -11.61 -10.48
C TRP A 165 -15.05 -10.12 -10.60
N ILE A 166 -14.26 -9.76 -11.61
CA ILE A 166 -13.79 -8.40 -11.86
C ILE A 166 -14.21 -8.01 -13.28
N ARG A 167 -14.89 -6.88 -13.41
CA ARG A 167 -15.35 -6.36 -14.69
C ARG A 167 -14.41 -5.26 -15.18
N GLU A 168 -13.80 -5.51 -16.34
CA GLU A 168 -13.02 -4.53 -17.09
C GLU A 168 -13.74 -4.17 -18.41
N PRO A 169 -13.35 -3.09 -19.10
CA PRO A 169 -13.97 -2.71 -20.36
C PRO A 169 -14.03 -3.81 -21.42
N GLU A 170 -12.98 -4.62 -21.53
CA GLU A 170 -12.86 -5.72 -22.48
C GLU A 170 -13.64 -6.98 -22.07
N GLY A 171 -13.98 -7.15 -20.79
CA GLY A 171 -14.73 -8.31 -20.32
C GLY A 171 -14.53 -8.64 -18.85
N TRP A 172 -14.72 -9.93 -18.51
CA TRP A 172 -14.64 -10.42 -17.14
C TRP A 172 -13.35 -11.17 -16.89
N TYR A 173 -12.80 -10.94 -15.70
CA TYR A 173 -11.69 -11.67 -15.10
C TYR A 173 -12.15 -12.29 -13.78
N TYR A 174 -11.34 -13.20 -13.27
CA TYR A 174 -11.55 -13.77 -11.95
C TYR A 174 -10.25 -13.77 -11.16
N ALA A 175 -10.27 -13.21 -9.95
CA ALA A 175 -9.16 -13.32 -9.02
C ALA A 175 -9.53 -14.33 -7.91
N ASP A 176 -8.60 -15.19 -7.55
CA ASP A 176 -8.77 -16.17 -6.50
C ASP A 176 -8.79 -15.53 -5.09
N ASP A 177 -8.90 -16.36 -4.05
CA ASP A 177 -8.94 -15.87 -2.66
C ASP A 177 -7.65 -15.18 -2.21
N SER A 178 -6.54 -15.43 -2.91
CA SER A 178 -5.26 -14.71 -2.70
C SER A 178 -5.16 -13.43 -3.51
N GLY A 179 -6.15 -13.10 -4.34
CA GLY A 179 -6.18 -11.95 -5.23
C GLY A 179 -5.49 -12.18 -6.58
N ARG A 180 -4.94 -13.36 -6.84
CA ARG A 180 -4.24 -13.66 -8.09
C ARG A 180 -5.22 -13.87 -9.22
N MET A 181 -4.96 -13.24 -10.37
CA MET A 181 -5.75 -13.45 -11.58
C MET A 181 -5.70 -14.91 -12.02
N ALA A 182 -6.87 -15.53 -12.11
CA ALA A 182 -7.02 -16.92 -12.52
C ALA A 182 -6.80 -17.07 -14.03
N LYS A 183 -6.19 -18.19 -14.42
CA LYS A 183 -6.02 -18.62 -15.82
C LYS A 183 -6.45 -20.09 -15.95
N GLY A 184 -7.00 -20.45 -17.13
CA GLY A 184 -7.48 -21.79 -17.40
C GLY A 184 -8.86 -22.09 -16.79
N TRP A 185 -9.17 -23.36 -16.66
CA TRP A 185 -10.46 -23.83 -16.15
C TRP A 185 -10.66 -23.49 -14.67
N ARG A 186 -11.87 -22.99 -14.35
CA ARG A 186 -12.31 -22.74 -12.97
C ARG A 186 -13.75 -23.23 -12.77
N TYR A 187 -13.98 -23.87 -11.62
CA TYR A 187 -15.33 -24.23 -11.16
C TYR A 187 -15.75 -23.21 -10.09
N ILE A 188 -16.75 -22.38 -10.40
CA ILE A 188 -17.16 -21.27 -9.56
C ILE A 188 -18.69 -21.32 -9.42
N ASN A 189 -19.19 -21.37 -8.21
CA ASN A 189 -20.63 -21.35 -7.90
C ASN A 189 -21.47 -22.33 -8.72
N GLY A 190 -20.97 -23.55 -8.93
CA GLY A 190 -21.72 -24.61 -9.61
C GLY A 190 -21.55 -24.67 -11.13
N ALA A 191 -20.73 -23.82 -11.74
CA ALA A 191 -20.48 -23.78 -13.17
C ALA A 191 -18.98 -23.76 -13.50
N TYR A 192 -18.62 -24.27 -14.67
CA TYR A 192 -17.27 -24.19 -15.21
C TYR A 192 -17.12 -22.95 -16.09
N TYR A 193 -15.99 -22.29 -15.92
CA TYR A 193 -15.55 -21.14 -16.72
C TYR A 193 -14.14 -21.37 -17.26
N TYR A 194 -13.80 -20.72 -18.34
CA TYR A 194 -12.43 -20.70 -18.85
C TYR A 194 -11.89 -19.27 -18.92
N LEU A 195 -10.83 -19.02 -18.18
CA LEU A 195 -10.08 -17.76 -18.15
C LEU A 195 -8.88 -17.93 -19.11
N ASN A 196 -8.97 -17.31 -20.30
CA ASN A 196 -8.01 -17.55 -21.38
C ASN A 196 -6.65 -16.91 -21.10
N GLY A 197 -5.74 -17.69 -20.51
CA GLY A 197 -4.39 -17.24 -20.19
C GLY A 197 -3.48 -17.03 -21.42
N GLU A 198 -3.85 -17.63 -22.58
CA GLU A 198 -3.09 -17.54 -23.82
C GLU A 198 -3.53 -16.37 -24.73
N ASN A 199 -4.55 -15.63 -24.32
CA ASN A 199 -4.96 -14.43 -25.05
C ASN A 199 -3.81 -13.39 -24.96
N ALA A 200 -3.26 -13.04 -26.12
CA ALA A 200 -2.07 -12.19 -26.20
C ALA A 200 -2.34 -10.73 -25.78
N GLU A 201 -3.58 -10.24 -26.00
CA GLU A 201 -3.97 -8.87 -25.69
C GLU A 201 -4.54 -8.74 -24.28
N TYR A 202 -5.37 -9.73 -23.89
CA TYR A 202 -6.08 -9.74 -22.61
C TYR A 202 -5.90 -11.09 -21.89
N PRO A 203 -4.71 -11.41 -21.36
CA PRO A 203 -4.47 -12.65 -20.66
C PRO A 203 -5.41 -12.80 -19.44
N GLY A 204 -6.07 -13.97 -19.33
CA GLY A 204 -7.03 -14.23 -18.25
C GLY A 204 -8.46 -13.77 -18.52
N LEU A 205 -8.75 -13.20 -19.70
CA LEU A 205 -10.11 -12.83 -20.10
C LEU A 205 -11.03 -14.06 -20.16
N MET A 206 -12.19 -13.99 -19.56
CA MET A 206 -13.20 -15.07 -19.57
C MET A 206 -13.74 -15.31 -20.98
N LEU A 207 -13.75 -16.55 -21.43
CA LEU A 207 -14.46 -16.94 -22.65
C LEU A 207 -15.98 -16.92 -22.43
N CYS A 208 -16.70 -16.35 -23.35
CA CYS A 208 -18.17 -16.30 -23.30
C CYS A 208 -18.78 -16.26 -24.70
N ASN A 209 -20.07 -16.57 -24.79
CA ASN A 209 -20.92 -16.40 -25.97
C ASN A 209 -20.34 -16.98 -27.26
N GLY A 210 -19.82 -18.22 -27.21
CA GLY A 210 -19.21 -18.80 -28.40
C GLY A 210 -18.83 -20.26 -28.27
N ARG A 211 -18.24 -20.76 -29.37
CA ARG A 211 -17.52 -22.02 -29.42
C ARG A 211 -16.02 -21.73 -29.45
N TYR A 212 -15.28 -22.46 -28.63
CA TYR A 212 -13.83 -22.33 -28.53
C TYR A 212 -13.16 -23.69 -28.49
N ASP A 213 -12.01 -23.77 -29.10
CA ASP A 213 -11.15 -24.95 -29.05
C ASP A 213 -10.11 -24.75 -27.96
N ILE A 214 -10.06 -25.67 -27.00
CA ILE A 214 -9.20 -25.62 -25.82
C ILE A 214 -8.56 -27.01 -25.68
N ASP A 215 -7.24 -27.08 -25.68
CA ASP A 215 -6.47 -28.33 -25.53
C ASP A 215 -6.90 -29.45 -26.52
N GLY A 216 -7.30 -29.07 -27.74
CA GLY A 216 -7.70 -30.01 -28.79
C GLY A 216 -9.16 -30.49 -28.74
N ASP A 217 -9.93 -30.07 -27.78
CA ASP A 217 -11.38 -30.28 -27.65
C ASP A 217 -12.15 -28.96 -27.84
N SER A 218 -13.40 -29.07 -28.34
CA SER A 218 -14.25 -27.90 -28.52
C SER A 218 -15.30 -27.80 -27.42
N TYR A 219 -15.59 -26.58 -26.99
CA TYR A 219 -16.54 -26.27 -25.92
C TYR A 219 -17.47 -25.13 -26.33
N PHE A 220 -18.68 -25.13 -25.79
CA PHE A 220 -19.58 -23.98 -25.89
C PHE A 220 -19.67 -23.26 -24.55
N PHE A 221 -19.64 -21.93 -24.61
CA PHE A 221 -19.91 -21.06 -23.47
C PHE A 221 -21.11 -20.17 -23.75
N GLU A 222 -21.97 -19.97 -22.73
CA GLU A 222 -23.07 -19.02 -22.83
C GLU A 222 -22.61 -17.57 -22.69
N GLY A 223 -23.54 -16.59 -22.81
CA GLY A 223 -23.24 -15.17 -22.67
C GLY A 223 -22.67 -14.77 -21.30
N GLY A 224 -23.01 -15.49 -20.25
CA GLY A 224 -22.46 -15.33 -18.90
C GLY A 224 -21.13 -16.04 -18.65
N GLY A 225 -20.59 -16.73 -19.66
CA GLY A 225 -19.31 -17.46 -19.59
C GLY A 225 -19.40 -18.87 -19.00
N CYS A 226 -20.59 -19.36 -18.63
CA CYS A 226 -20.74 -20.73 -18.16
C CYS A 226 -20.54 -21.71 -19.30
N MET A 227 -19.73 -22.75 -19.07
CA MET A 227 -19.59 -23.87 -20.00
C MET A 227 -20.91 -24.63 -20.14
N LEU A 228 -21.31 -24.92 -21.38
CA LEU A 228 -22.56 -25.62 -21.68
C LEU A 228 -22.33 -27.14 -21.80
N THR A 229 -23.30 -27.91 -21.35
CA THR A 229 -23.36 -29.37 -21.47
C THR A 229 -24.70 -29.81 -22.09
N GLY A 230 -24.80 -31.05 -22.58
CA GLY A 230 -26.01 -31.59 -23.18
C GLY A 230 -26.21 -31.08 -24.61
N TRP A 231 -27.46 -31.13 -25.07
CA TRP A 231 -27.82 -30.73 -26.42
C TRP A 231 -27.84 -29.23 -26.61
N GLN A 232 -27.10 -28.76 -27.60
CA GLN A 232 -26.98 -27.34 -27.97
C GLN A 232 -27.50 -27.13 -29.40
N ARG A 233 -28.50 -26.27 -29.56
CA ARG A 233 -29.00 -25.86 -30.89
C ARG A 233 -28.22 -24.61 -31.35
N LYS A 234 -27.60 -24.70 -32.48
CA LYS A 234 -26.90 -23.60 -33.17
C LYS A 234 -27.50 -23.37 -34.56
N PRO A 235 -27.27 -22.26 -35.22
CA PRO A 235 -27.79 -21.99 -36.58
C PRO A 235 -27.50 -23.11 -37.59
N GLU A 236 -26.32 -23.71 -37.49
CA GLU A 236 -25.84 -24.78 -38.37
C GLU A 236 -26.35 -26.19 -38.00
N GLY A 237 -27.02 -26.34 -36.81
CA GLY A 237 -27.59 -27.63 -36.40
C GLY A 237 -27.49 -27.91 -34.90
N TRP A 238 -27.65 -29.21 -34.55
CA TRP A 238 -27.56 -29.69 -33.19
C TRP A 238 -26.21 -30.27 -32.87
N TYR A 239 -25.67 -29.88 -31.73
CA TYR A 239 -24.46 -30.41 -31.12
C TYR A 239 -24.76 -31.03 -29.76
N TYR A 240 -23.96 -32.01 -29.39
CA TYR A 240 -24.05 -32.59 -28.06
C TYR A 240 -22.70 -32.36 -27.35
N ALA A 241 -22.72 -31.69 -26.18
CA ALA A 241 -21.59 -31.57 -25.27
C ALA A 241 -21.76 -32.59 -24.12
N ASP A 242 -20.77 -33.38 -23.85
CA ASP A 242 -20.78 -34.35 -22.75
C ASP A 242 -20.79 -33.68 -21.38
N ALA A 243 -20.77 -34.48 -20.29
CA ALA A 243 -20.75 -33.95 -18.93
C ALA A 243 -19.51 -33.11 -18.59
N SER A 244 -18.42 -33.28 -19.34
CA SER A 244 -17.20 -32.46 -19.24
C SER A 244 -17.24 -31.23 -20.16
N GLY A 245 -18.33 -30.99 -20.87
CA GLY A 245 -18.51 -29.90 -21.82
C GLY A 245 -17.90 -30.13 -23.22
N ARG A 246 -17.25 -31.27 -23.46
CA ARG A 246 -16.62 -31.55 -24.74
C ARG A 246 -17.68 -31.83 -25.80
N ILE A 247 -17.57 -31.13 -26.94
CA ILE A 247 -18.45 -31.33 -28.06
C ILE A 247 -18.12 -32.67 -28.72
N ALA A 248 -19.12 -33.53 -28.84
CA ALA A 248 -18.93 -34.85 -29.47
C ALA A 248 -18.53 -34.73 -30.94
N LYS A 249 -17.49 -35.49 -31.34
CA LYS A 249 -17.05 -35.65 -32.73
C LYS A 249 -17.71 -36.93 -33.28
N GLY A 250 -18.56 -36.79 -34.32
CA GLY A 250 -19.27 -37.92 -34.93
C GLY A 250 -20.60 -38.30 -34.30
N TRP A 251 -21.21 -39.38 -34.80
CA TRP A 251 -22.52 -39.88 -34.34
C TRP A 251 -22.39 -40.57 -32.96
N ARG A 252 -23.29 -40.26 -32.06
CA ARG A 252 -23.51 -41.05 -30.82
C ARG A 252 -24.87 -41.71 -30.93
N TYR A 253 -24.91 -43.02 -30.79
CA TYR A 253 -26.11 -43.82 -30.69
C TYR A 253 -26.51 -43.97 -29.23
#